data_042bce3d7a10f2e539cbd882d600f1c5
#
_entry.id   042bce3d7a10f2e539cbd882d600f1c5
#
_cell.length_a   1.000
_cell.length_b   1.000
_cell.length_c   1.000
_cell.angle_alpha   90.00
_cell.angle_beta   90.00
_cell.angle_gamma   90.00
#
_symmetry.space_group_name_H-M   'P 1'
#
loop_
_entity.id
_entity.type
_entity.pdbx_description
1 polymer ?
#
loop_
_entity_poly.entity_id
_entity_poly.type
_entity_poly.pdbx_seq_one_letter_code
_entity_poly.pdbx_strand_id
1 'polypeptide(L)'
;MPRNPRKILIGTSAAVLLPAAVIGVAAGATTAVASPSAAVAAAAASFPAHYSAPYLQISSGDAGDMAADMSASGGKFYTLAFLTPKSGCTPEWEDGGDSVGAFSSQISALQNAGGNVIISFGGEAGGELAQTCTSVSSLEAAYAKVVSTYHVTRLDFDIEGSVLDDTSSNSRRDQALAALQAANPGLQIDFTIPVDPSGLESNAIALLKDARSKGVAVNLVNIMTMDFGDGENALNDAESAAKGTVPQLESVFGVSSSKAWGMLGLTPIAGQNDDNENFTQSNASTLESFAASNGVQELAFWEVDGYDKGTGYAYSKIFNKITGGTTGGGGGTGSFPAGYHQLVVQNSSQCLDIAGSSTANNAVVDQLNCGTAGTANQEFQFVPVANGYGELQNQNSGKDVVVQSASTTQGAKVIQYTQNGTSNGLWLPVQQSDGTWQFKNENSGLCLDQTGAVTTQGVQFEQWTCKSGTGTNQDFATR
;
A
#
# COMPACT_ATOMS: atom_id res chain seq x y z
N MET A 1 -38.88 -6.00 -43.17
CA MET A 1 -39.90 -7.04 -43.26
C MET A 1 -39.86 -7.82 -41.97
N PRO A 2 -40.94 -7.88 -41.22
CA PRO A 2 -40.98 -8.51 -39.92
C PRO A 2 -41.42 -9.97 -40.04
N ARG A 3 -41.00 -10.85 -39.16
CA ARG A 3 -41.68 -12.09 -38.91
C ARG A 3 -41.77 -12.35 -37.42
N ASN A 4 -43.01 -12.37 -36.95
CA ASN A 4 -43.52 -12.58 -35.62
C ASN A 4 -43.86 -14.08 -35.38
N PRO A 5 -44.42 -14.48 -34.27
CA PRO A 5 -43.89 -15.50 -33.34
C PRO A 5 -44.77 -16.80 -33.36
N ARG A 6 -44.37 -17.80 -32.62
CA ARG A 6 -45.32 -18.91 -32.31
C ARG A 6 -45.41 -19.18 -30.82
N LYS A 7 -46.56 -18.81 -30.30
CA LYS A 7 -47.13 -19.38 -29.06
C LYS A 7 -47.62 -20.79 -29.32
N ILE A 8 -47.46 -21.70 -28.36
CA ILE A 8 -48.37 -22.84 -28.18
C ILE A 8 -48.65 -22.98 -26.68
N LEU A 9 -49.93 -23.11 -26.43
CA LEU A 9 -50.64 -23.20 -25.16
C LEU A 9 -51.00 -24.66 -24.82
N ILE A 10 -51.23 -24.91 -23.52
CA ILE A 10 -52.30 -25.73 -22.90
C ILE A 10 -52.04 -27.22 -22.70
N GLY A 11 -52.35 -27.66 -21.46
CA GLY A 11 -52.72 -29.02 -21.11
C GLY A 11 -52.76 -29.27 -19.62
N THR A 12 -53.84 -28.91 -18.99
CA THR A 12 -54.50 -29.26 -17.75
C THR A 12 -54.64 -30.80 -17.52
N SER A 13 -54.51 -31.32 -16.32
CA SER A 13 -55.59 -31.72 -15.42
C SER A 13 -55.18 -32.70 -14.35
N ALA A 14 -55.84 -32.58 -13.23
CA ALA A 14 -55.77 -33.23 -11.97
C ALA A 14 -56.20 -34.69 -11.93
N ALA A 15 -55.76 -35.41 -10.92
CA ALA A 15 -56.60 -36.39 -10.21
C ALA A 15 -56.03 -36.69 -8.82
N VAL A 16 -56.88 -36.52 -7.85
CA VAL A 16 -56.78 -36.88 -6.43
C VAL A 16 -57.10 -38.39 -6.26
N LEU A 17 -56.32 -39.07 -5.42
CA LEU A 17 -56.76 -40.29 -4.71
C LEU A 17 -55.92 -40.47 -3.44
N LEU A 18 -56.60 -40.33 -2.30
CA LEU A 18 -56.21 -40.88 -1.00
C LEU A 18 -56.63 -42.36 -0.89
N PRO A 19 -55.86 -43.20 -0.18
CA PRO A 19 -56.45 -43.79 0.98
C PRO A 19 -55.57 -43.93 2.25
N ALA A 20 -56.26 -43.77 3.35
CA ALA A 20 -56.29 -44.50 4.64
C ALA A 20 -54.94 -44.93 5.30
N ALA A 21 -54.89 -44.56 6.55
CA ALA A 21 -53.91 -44.78 7.57
C ALA A 21 -53.68 -46.26 7.97
N VAL A 22 -52.40 -46.54 8.26
CA VAL A 22 -52.04 -47.63 9.19
C VAL A 22 -51.07 -47.00 10.25
N ILE A 23 -51.47 -47.08 11.50
CA ILE A 23 -50.69 -46.64 12.66
C ILE A 23 -49.68 -47.74 12.99
N GLY A 24 -48.38 -47.42 12.76
CA GLY A 24 -47.27 -48.20 13.25
C GLY A 24 -46.42 -47.33 14.18
N VAL A 25 -46.38 -47.60 15.46
CA VAL A 25 -45.49 -46.99 16.42
C VAL A 25 -44.10 -47.57 16.23
N ALA A 26 -43.19 -46.78 15.69
CA ALA A 26 -41.78 -47.11 15.68
C ALA A 26 -41.03 -46.02 16.43
N ALA A 27 -40.21 -46.40 17.41
CA ALA A 27 -39.36 -45.52 18.19
C ALA A 27 -38.43 -44.75 17.28
N GLY A 28 -38.66 -43.44 17.18
CA GLY A 28 -37.83 -42.57 16.36
C GLY A 28 -36.50 -42.25 17.04
N ALA A 29 -35.39 -42.71 16.46
CA ALA A 29 -34.10 -42.08 16.70
C ALA A 29 -34.12 -40.69 16.05
N THR A 30 -34.13 -39.65 16.86
CA THR A 30 -33.98 -38.27 16.38
C THR A 30 -32.54 -38.08 15.92
N THR A 31 -32.30 -38.18 14.61
CA THR A 31 -31.09 -37.66 14.02
C THR A 31 -31.19 -36.13 14.09
N ALA A 32 -30.37 -35.55 14.96
CA ALA A 32 -30.18 -34.11 14.95
C ALA A 32 -29.59 -33.71 13.60
N VAL A 33 -30.39 -33.06 12.78
CA VAL A 33 -29.90 -32.39 11.57
C VAL A 33 -29.07 -31.21 12.08
N ALA A 34 -27.75 -31.30 11.97
CA ALA A 34 -26.86 -30.17 12.23
C ALA A 34 -27.26 -29.04 11.27
N SER A 35 -27.76 -27.95 11.81
CA SER A 35 -27.94 -26.72 11.04
C SER A 35 -26.62 -26.38 10.36
N PRO A 36 -26.61 -26.02 9.07
CA PRO A 36 -25.39 -25.54 8.46
C PRO A 36 -24.91 -24.32 9.24
N SER A 37 -23.72 -24.42 9.81
CA SER A 37 -23.03 -23.26 10.38
C SER A 37 -22.96 -22.22 9.28
N ALA A 38 -23.59 -21.07 9.49
CA ALA A 38 -23.42 -19.93 8.59
C ALA A 38 -21.93 -19.67 8.51
N ALA A 39 -21.35 -19.87 7.34
CA ALA A 39 -19.95 -19.49 7.10
C ALA A 39 -19.87 -17.99 7.41
N VAL A 40 -19.10 -17.64 8.41
CA VAL A 40 -18.76 -16.22 8.66
C VAL A 40 -18.04 -15.77 7.40
N ALA A 41 -18.64 -14.82 6.68
CA ALA A 41 -17.98 -14.23 5.53
C ALA A 41 -16.59 -13.75 5.96
N ALA A 42 -15.56 -14.16 5.24
CA ALA A 42 -14.22 -13.67 5.50
C ALA A 42 -14.24 -12.14 5.36
N ALA A 43 -13.66 -11.44 6.31
CA ALA A 43 -13.51 -10.01 6.19
C ALA A 43 -12.58 -9.71 5.00
N ALA A 44 -12.90 -8.66 4.23
CA ALA A 44 -12.03 -8.18 3.15
C ALA A 44 -10.60 -7.97 3.68
N ALA A 45 -9.60 -8.28 2.85
CA ALA A 45 -8.21 -8.10 3.23
C ALA A 45 -7.91 -6.63 3.53
N SER A 46 -7.16 -6.36 4.58
CA SER A 46 -6.63 -5.02 4.82
C SER A 46 -5.48 -4.73 3.86
N PHE A 47 -5.36 -3.48 3.42
CA PHE A 47 -4.21 -3.05 2.63
C PHE A 47 -2.96 -3.05 3.52
N PRO A 48 -1.87 -3.71 3.12
CA PRO A 48 -0.61 -3.65 3.85
C PRO A 48 0.06 -2.28 3.69
N ALA A 49 1.18 -2.06 4.37
CA ALA A 49 1.91 -0.79 4.29
C ALA A 49 2.43 -0.50 2.87
N HIS A 50 2.72 -1.54 2.10
CA HIS A 50 3.13 -1.47 0.70
C HIS A 50 2.31 -2.49 -0.08
N TYR A 51 1.72 -2.08 -1.20
CA TYR A 51 0.86 -2.95 -2.00
C TYR A 51 0.84 -2.54 -3.47
N SER A 52 0.43 -3.48 -4.31
CA SER A 52 0.07 -3.20 -5.69
C SER A 52 -1.45 -3.26 -5.83
N ALA A 53 -2.03 -2.23 -6.46
CA ALA A 53 -3.46 -2.15 -6.76
C ALA A 53 -3.67 -1.56 -8.16
N PRO A 54 -3.35 -2.33 -9.22
CA PRO A 54 -3.51 -1.85 -10.60
C PRO A 54 -4.96 -1.50 -10.91
N TYR A 55 -5.13 -0.59 -11.85
CA TYR A 55 -6.44 -0.18 -12.34
C TYR A 55 -7.11 -1.28 -13.15
N LEU A 56 -8.40 -1.41 -12.95
CA LEU A 56 -9.31 -2.25 -13.71
C LEU A 56 -10.53 -1.41 -14.09
N GLN A 57 -10.69 -1.15 -15.39
CA GLN A 57 -11.88 -0.48 -15.91
C GLN A 57 -13.05 -1.46 -15.91
N ILE A 58 -13.82 -1.43 -14.83
CA ILE A 58 -14.84 -2.43 -14.57
C ILE A 58 -16.11 -2.21 -15.40
N SER A 59 -16.51 -3.25 -16.12
CA SER A 59 -17.75 -3.31 -16.88
C SER A 59 -18.50 -4.60 -16.64
N SER A 60 -19.68 -4.76 -17.24
CA SER A 60 -20.41 -6.02 -17.19
C SER A 60 -19.68 -7.17 -17.88
N GLY A 61 -18.70 -6.88 -18.76
CA GLY A 61 -17.82 -7.87 -19.41
C GLY A 61 -16.70 -8.35 -18.48
N ASP A 62 -16.10 -7.45 -17.72
CA ASP A 62 -14.83 -7.67 -17.02
C ASP A 62 -14.98 -7.91 -15.52
N ALA A 63 -16.08 -7.44 -14.93
CA ALA A 63 -16.34 -7.58 -13.49
C ALA A 63 -16.28 -9.04 -12.97
N GLY A 64 -16.58 -10.01 -13.83
CA GLY A 64 -16.53 -11.43 -13.50
C GLY A 64 -15.11 -11.99 -13.38
N ASP A 65 -14.13 -11.32 -13.93
CA ASP A 65 -12.77 -11.81 -14.09
C ASP A 65 -11.89 -11.54 -12.87
N MET A 66 -12.20 -10.57 -11.99
CA MET A 66 -11.37 -10.17 -10.86
C MET A 66 -10.81 -11.33 -10.04
N ALA A 67 -11.60 -12.35 -9.74
CA ALA A 67 -11.13 -13.52 -8.99
C ALA A 67 -10.18 -14.41 -9.81
N ALA A 68 -10.38 -14.48 -11.12
CA ALA A 68 -9.49 -15.18 -12.03
C ALA A 68 -8.17 -14.41 -12.21
N ASP A 69 -8.24 -13.09 -12.35
CA ASP A 69 -7.07 -12.21 -12.41
C ASP A 69 -6.22 -12.31 -11.15
N MET A 70 -6.85 -12.30 -9.97
CA MET A 70 -6.16 -12.53 -8.69
C MET A 70 -5.46 -13.89 -8.68
N SER A 71 -6.14 -14.95 -9.17
CA SER A 71 -5.57 -16.30 -9.22
C SER A 71 -4.39 -16.39 -10.19
N ALA A 72 -4.46 -15.70 -11.33
CA ALA A 72 -3.47 -15.76 -12.40
C ALA A 72 -2.26 -14.84 -12.13
N SER A 73 -2.48 -13.67 -11.54
CA SER A 73 -1.46 -12.65 -11.27
C SER A 73 -0.81 -12.81 -9.89
N GLY A 74 -1.55 -13.33 -8.90
CA GLY A 74 -1.20 -13.28 -7.48
C GLY A 74 -1.51 -11.93 -6.82
N GLY A 75 -2.02 -10.94 -7.59
CA GLY A 75 -2.46 -9.63 -7.08
C GLY A 75 -3.72 -9.77 -6.23
N LYS A 76 -3.78 -9.06 -5.11
CA LYS A 76 -4.92 -9.14 -4.17
C LYS A 76 -5.75 -7.88 -4.14
N PHE A 77 -5.25 -6.78 -4.68
CA PHE A 77 -5.88 -5.48 -4.62
C PHE A 77 -6.01 -4.91 -6.02
N TYR A 78 -7.11 -4.22 -6.26
CA TYR A 78 -7.40 -3.54 -7.53
C TYR A 78 -8.01 -2.18 -7.26
N THR A 79 -7.72 -1.19 -8.11
CA THR A 79 -8.41 0.08 -8.16
C THR A 79 -9.44 0.01 -9.28
N LEU A 80 -10.72 0.07 -8.92
CA LEU A 80 -11.81 -0.06 -9.89
C LEU A 80 -12.17 1.30 -10.48
N ALA A 81 -12.01 1.46 -11.77
CA ALA A 81 -12.19 2.66 -12.56
C ALA A 81 -13.50 2.60 -13.36
N PHE A 82 -14.25 3.66 -13.51
CA PHE A 82 -14.38 4.82 -12.66
C PHE A 82 -15.85 5.03 -12.30
N LEU A 83 -16.12 5.62 -11.14
CA LEU A 83 -17.45 6.14 -10.84
C LEU A 83 -17.52 7.62 -11.27
N THR A 84 -18.43 7.91 -12.20
CA THR A 84 -18.63 9.22 -12.80
C THR A 84 -20.05 9.70 -12.59
N PRO A 85 -20.37 11.00 -12.82
CA PRO A 85 -21.72 11.49 -12.58
C PRO A 85 -22.69 11.07 -13.69
N LYS A 86 -23.66 10.24 -13.35
CA LYS A 86 -24.83 10.02 -14.21
C LYS A 86 -25.69 11.28 -14.33
N SER A 87 -26.03 11.86 -13.17
CA SER A 87 -26.79 13.11 -13.07
C SER A 87 -26.77 13.63 -11.63
N GLY A 88 -26.48 14.91 -11.45
CA GLY A 88 -26.44 15.53 -10.13
C GLY A 88 -25.51 14.78 -9.17
N CYS A 89 -26.07 14.23 -8.10
CA CYS A 89 -25.33 13.47 -7.08
C CYS A 89 -25.44 11.95 -7.26
N THR A 90 -25.83 11.46 -8.43
CA THR A 90 -25.98 10.02 -8.69
C THR A 90 -24.78 9.54 -9.50
N PRO A 91 -23.87 8.74 -8.92
CA PRO A 91 -22.79 8.13 -9.67
C PRO A 91 -23.24 6.88 -10.43
N GLU A 92 -22.55 6.60 -11.52
CA GLU A 92 -22.62 5.36 -12.28
C GLU A 92 -21.20 4.92 -12.69
N TRP A 93 -21.02 3.65 -12.98
CA TRP A 93 -19.79 3.16 -13.59
C TRP A 93 -19.71 3.69 -15.01
N GLU A 94 -18.57 4.26 -15.36
CA GLU A 94 -18.36 4.94 -16.63
C GLU A 94 -18.56 4.01 -17.81
N ASP A 95 -17.90 2.88 -17.80
CA ASP A 95 -18.09 1.90 -18.85
C ASP A 95 -19.42 1.14 -18.68
N GLY A 96 -20.26 1.26 -19.68
CA GLY A 96 -21.60 0.65 -19.71
C GLY A 96 -22.69 1.43 -18.96
N GLY A 97 -22.40 2.43 -18.13
CA GLY A 97 -23.39 3.24 -17.40
C GLY A 97 -24.12 2.45 -16.30
N ASP A 98 -23.48 1.43 -15.75
CA ASP A 98 -24.05 0.59 -14.70
C ASP A 98 -24.19 1.34 -13.37
N SER A 99 -25.27 1.07 -12.63
CA SER A 99 -25.53 1.74 -11.36
C SER A 99 -24.59 1.21 -10.25
N VAL A 100 -24.35 2.07 -9.24
CA VAL A 100 -23.67 1.63 -8.01
C VAL A 100 -24.38 0.41 -7.43
N GLY A 101 -23.62 -0.65 -7.18
CA GLY A 101 -24.11 -1.95 -6.72
C GLY A 101 -24.19 -3.03 -7.79
N ALA A 102 -24.04 -2.68 -9.08
CA ALA A 102 -24.09 -3.63 -10.18
C ALA A 102 -23.10 -4.79 -10.01
N PHE A 103 -21.89 -4.49 -9.50
CA PHE A 103 -20.79 -5.45 -9.36
C PHE A 103 -20.54 -5.93 -7.92
N SER A 104 -21.50 -5.73 -7.01
CA SER A 104 -21.34 -6.07 -5.59
C SER A 104 -21.05 -7.55 -5.36
N SER A 105 -21.61 -8.46 -6.16
CA SER A 105 -21.38 -9.90 -6.03
C SER A 105 -19.94 -10.28 -6.41
N GLN A 106 -19.41 -9.68 -7.46
CA GLN A 106 -18.05 -9.94 -7.96
C GLN A 106 -17.00 -9.35 -7.01
N ILE A 107 -17.22 -8.12 -6.53
CA ILE A 107 -16.39 -7.50 -5.50
C ILE A 107 -16.39 -8.33 -4.22
N SER A 108 -17.57 -8.76 -3.76
CA SER A 108 -17.67 -9.63 -2.58
C SER A 108 -16.99 -10.98 -2.79
N ALA A 109 -17.03 -11.54 -4.00
CA ALA A 109 -16.32 -12.78 -4.31
C ALA A 109 -14.80 -12.61 -4.18
N LEU A 110 -14.24 -11.51 -4.71
CA LEU A 110 -12.83 -11.15 -4.54
C LEU A 110 -12.46 -10.95 -3.06
N GLN A 111 -13.27 -10.20 -2.32
CA GLN A 111 -13.05 -9.96 -0.89
C GLN A 111 -13.07 -11.26 -0.09
N ASN A 112 -14.02 -12.16 -0.36
CA ASN A 112 -14.10 -13.48 0.28
C ASN A 112 -12.92 -14.39 -0.09
N ALA A 113 -12.31 -14.18 -1.24
CA ALA A 113 -11.08 -14.88 -1.65
C ALA A 113 -9.81 -14.29 -1.02
N GLY A 114 -9.93 -13.26 -0.18
CA GLY A 114 -8.81 -12.62 0.52
C GLY A 114 -8.17 -11.47 -0.26
N GLY A 115 -8.90 -10.88 -1.20
CA GLY A 115 -8.57 -9.62 -1.88
C GLY A 115 -9.31 -8.42 -1.30
N ASN A 116 -9.14 -7.25 -1.91
CA ASN A 116 -9.93 -6.05 -1.66
C ASN A 116 -9.85 -5.10 -2.86
N VAL A 117 -10.70 -4.07 -2.86
CA VAL A 117 -10.74 -3.07 -3.92
C VAL A 117 -10.71 -1.65 -3.36
N ILE A 118 -10.17 -0.75 -4.16
CA ILE A 118 -10.28 0.71 -4.04
C ILE A 118 -11.30 1.14 -5.09
N ILE A 119 -12.25 1.98 -4.73
CA ILE A 119 -13.20 2.53 -5.70
C ILE A 119 -12.72 3.90 -6.10
N SER A 120 -12.46 4.10 -7.39
CA SER A 120 -11.99 5.36 -7.95
C SER A 120 -13.13 6.16 -8.57
N PHE A 121 -13.11 7.48 -8.34
CA PHE A 121 -14.03 8.47 -8.89
C PHE A 121 -13.26 9.41 -9.82
N GLY A 122 -13.85 9.79 -10.93
CA GLY A 122 -13.25 10.74 -11.86
C GLY A 122 -12.73 10.09 -13.13
N GLY A 123 -11.42 10.23 -13.39
CA GLY A 123 -10.78 9.80 -14.63
C GLY A 123 -10.89 10.82 -15.77
N GLU A 124 -10.09 10.62 -16.83
CA GLU A 124 -9.94 11.57 -17.95
C GLU A 124 -11.26 11.90 -18.64
N ALA A 125 -12.06 10.90 -18.94
CA ALA A 125 -13.24 11.05 -19.81
C ALA A 125 -14.54 11.39 -19.03
N GLY A 126 -14.65 11.00 -17.77
CA GLY A 126 -15.94 10.91 -17.09
C GLY A 126 -16.35 12.12 -16.25
N GLY A 127 -15.45 12.99 -15.93
CA GLY A 127 -15.69 14.12 -15.04
C GLY A 127 -15.89 13.71 -13.57
N GLU A 128 -15.81 14.67 -12.68
CA GLU A 128 -15.85 14.44 -11.24
C GLU A 128 -17.26 14.71 -10.66
N LEU A 129 -17.71 13.84 -9.75
CA LEU A 129 -19.07 13.91 -9.18
C LEU A 129 -19.35 15.26 -8.49
N ALA A 130 -18.34 15.86 -7.86
CA ALA A 130 -18.48 17.17 -7.20
C ALA A 130 -18.77 18.33 -8.16
N GLN A 131 -18.52 18.20 -9.46
CA GLN A 131 -18.87 19.21 -10.44
C GLN A 131 -20.39 19.28 -10.66
N THR A 132 -21.06 18.15 -10.66
CA THR A 132 -22.50 18.05 -10.90
C THR A 132 -23.31 18.04 -9.61
N CYS A 133 -22.76 17.49 -8.52
CA CYS A 133 -23.38 17.46 -7.20
C CYS A 133 -23.00 18.71 -6.41
N THR A 134 -23.90 19.68 -6.37
CA THR A 134 -23.63 21.02 -5.80
C THR A 134 -23.86 21.14 -4.29
N SER A 135 -24.33 20.07 -3.62
CA SER A 135 -24.58 20.02 -2.19
C SER A 135 -23.55 19.13 -1.50
N VAL A 136 -22.81 19.67 -0.53
CA VAL A 136 -21.82 18.93 0.28
C VAL A 136 -22.45 17.71 0.93
N SER A 137 -23.62 17.84 1.58
CA SER A 137 -24.26 16.72 2.26
C SER A 137 -24.80 15.65 1.31
N SER A 138 -25.23 16.04 0.10
CA SER A 138 -25.68 15.08 -0.90
C SER A 138 -24.49 14.34 -1.54
N LEU A 139 -23.38 15.03 -1.70
CA LEU A 139 -22.12 14.45 -2.19
C LEU A 139 -21.54 13.47 -1.17
N GLU A 140 -21.49 13.85 0.12
CA GLU A 140 -21.13 12.93 1.22
C GLU A 140 -22.01 11.67 1.21
N ALA A 141 -23.34 11.84 1.08
CA ALA A 141 -24.26 10.71 1.06
C ALA A 141 -24.04 9.79 -0.15
N ALA A 142 -23.66 10.35 -1.31
CA ALA A 142 -23.29 9.55 -2.49
C ALA A 142 -22.02 8.72 -2.25
N TYR A 143 -20.98 9.30 -1.70
CA TYR A 143 -19.76 8.59 -1.33
C TYR A 143 -20.02 7.53 -0.23
N ALA A 144 -20.78 7.88 0.82
CA ALA A 144 -21.17 6.96 1.88
C ALA A 144 -21.94 5.73 1.35
N LYS A 145 -22.79 5.95 0.33
CA LYS A 145 -23.49 4.86 -0.34
C LYS A 145 -22.52 3.89 -1.02
N VAL A 146 -21.49 4.39 -1.69
CA VAL A 146 -20.47 3.54 -2.33
C VAL A 146 -19.71 2.73 -1.28
N VAL A 147 -19.22 3.39 -0.22
CA VAL A 147 -18.55 2.73 0.91
C VAL A 147 -19.40 1.60 1.49
N SER A 148 -20.68 1.89 1.78
CA SER A 148 -21.59 0.90 2.38
C SER A 148 -22.02 -0.21 1.41
N THR A 149 -22.12 0.08 0.11
CA THR A 149 -22.54 -0.88 -0.91
C THR A 149 -21.46 -1.94 -1.16
N TYR A 150 -20.20 -1.52 -1.23
CA TYR A 150 -19.08 -2.40 -1.56
C TYR A 150 -18.27 -2.81 -0.34
N HIS A 151 -18.62 -2.31 0.85
CA HIS A 151 -17.89 -2.55 2.12
C HIS A 151 -16.40 -2.26 2.02
N VAL A 152 -16.06 -1.18 1.31
CA VAL A 152 -14.68 -0.74 1.13
C VAL A 152 -14.23 0.17 2.25
N THR A 153 -12.93 0.17 2.50
CA THR A 153 -12.27 1.03 3.51
C THR A 153 -11.40 2.09 2.88
N ARG A 154 -11.43 2.20 1.54
CA ARG A 154 -10.60 3.13 0.77
C ARG A 154 -11.34 3.61 -0.46
N LEU A 155 -11.25 4.90 -0.72
CA LEU A 155 -11.71 5.56 -1.94
C LEU A 155 -10.56 6.30 -2.58
N ASP A 156 -10.50 6.29 -3.89
CA ASP A 156 -9.60 7.08 -4.71
C ASP A 156 -10.36 8.15 -5.48
N PHE A 157 -9.71 9.29 -5.73
CA PHE A 157 -10.22 10.40 -6.50
C PHE A 157 -9.20 10.76 -7.57
N ASP A 158 -9.52 10.37 -8.78
CA ASP A 158 -8.72 10.61 -9.99
C ASP A 158 -9.13 11.96 -10.61
N ILE A 159 -8.29 12.96 -10.37
CA ILE A 159 -8.60 14.36 -10.68
C ILE A 159 -7.66 14.86 -11.76
N GLU A 160 -8.21 15.05 -12.95
CA GLU A 160 -7.44 15.32 -14.16
C GLU A 160 -7.93 16.58 -14.91
N GLY A 161 -7.09 17.05 -15.82
CA GLY A 161 -7.40 18.10 -16.77
C GLY A 161 -7.99 19.35 -16.12
N SER A 162 -9.06 19.86 -16.67
CA SER A 162 -9.70 21.11 -16.20
C SER A 162 -10.35 20.98 -14.81
N VAL A 163 -10.56 19.77 -14.31
CA VAL A 163 -11.12 19.55 -12.97
C VAL A 163 -10.14 19.98 -11.88
N LEU A 164 -8.84 19.85 -12.12
CA LEU A 164 -7.79 20.35 -11.21
C LEU A 164 -7.96 21.86 -10.92
N ASP A 165 -8.41 22.62 -11.91
CA ASP A 165 -8.59 24.07 -11.81
C ASP A 165 -9.98 24.49 -11.29
N ASP A 166 -10.94 23.55 -11.18
CA ASP A 166 -12.27 23.82 -10.61
C ASP A 166 -12.23 23.83 -9.08
N THR A 167 -11.71 24.92 -8.53
CA THR A 167 -11.58 25.11 -7.08
C THR A 167 -12.89 24.99 -6.32
N SER A 168 -14.04 25.27 -6.98
CA SER A 168 -15.36 25.16 -6.36
C SER A 168 -15.77 23.73 -6.13
N SER A 169 -15.63 22.87 -7.15
CA SER A 169 -15.92 21.44 -7.04
C SER A 169 -14.90 20.76 -6.11
N ASN A 170 -13.61 21.08 -6.24
CA ASN A 170 -12.55 20.55 -5.37
C ASN A 170 -12.85 20.86 -3.89
N SER A 171 -13.14 22.11 -3.54
CA SER A 171 -13.46 22.47 -2.15
C SER A 171 -14.75 21.81 -1.64
N ARG A 172 -15.72 21.57 -2.50
CA ARG A 172 -16.95 20.85 -2.15
C ARG A 172 -16.70 19.38 -1.89
N ARG A 173 -15.91 18.72 -2.75
CA ARG A 173 -15.48 17.34 -2.55
C ARG A 173 -14.76 17.20 -1.22
N ASP A 174 -13.78 18.05 -0.95
CA ASP A 174 -12.95 17.97 0.25
C ASP A 174 -13.77 18.17 1.53
N GLN A 175 -14.76 19.06 1.53
CA GLN A 175 -15.72 19.19 2.64
C GLN A 175 -16.55 17.91 2.84
N ALA A 176 -17.03 17.30 1.74
CA ALA A 176 -17.79 16.06 1.81
C ALA A 176 -16.93 14.89 2.31
N LEU A 177 -15.67 14.80 1.89
CA LEU A 177 -14.73 13.78 2.32
C LEU A 177 -14.35 13.90 3.79
N ALA A 178 -14.13 15.13 4.28
CA ALA A 178 -13.86 15.35 5.71
C ALA A 178 -15.05 14.90 6.58
N ALA A 179 -16.29 15.23 6.16
CA ALA A 179 -17.49 14.77 6.84
C ALA A 179 -17.66 13.25 6.77
N LEU A 180 -17.40 12.65 5.62
CA LEU A 180 -17.45 11.21 5.42
C LEU A 180 -16.45 10.46 6.32
N GLN A 181 -15.20 10.94 6.42
CA GLN A 181 -14.18 10.35 7.30
C GLN A 181 -14.55 10.48 8.77
N ALA A 182 -15.15 11.62 9.17
CA ALA A 182 -15.65 11.81 10.54
C ALA A 182 -16.76 10.80 10.90
N ALA A 183 -17.62 10.46 9.93
CA ALA A 183 -18.69 9.48 10.09
C ALA A 183 -18.18 8.02 9.96
N ASN A 184 -17.05 7.79 9.31
CA ASN A 184 -16.47 6.47 9.03
C ASN A 184 -15.00 6.42 9.51
N PRO A 185 -14.74 6.27 10.81
CA PRO A 185 -13.37 6.19 11.32
C PRO A 185 -12.59 5.07 10.67
N GLY A 186 -11.41 5.38 10.13
CA GLY A 186 -10.55 4.43 9.42
C GLY A 186 -10.74 4.40 7.90
N LEU A 187 -11.70 5.17 7.34
CA LEU A 187 -11.81 5.33 5.89
C LEU A 187 -10.59 6.09 5.35
N GLN A 188 -9.90 5.50 4.41
CA GLN A 188 -8.73 6.05 3.74
C GLN A 188 -9.16 6.78 2.46
N ILE A 189 -8.55 7.93 2.20
CA ILE A 189 -8.79 8.75 1.02
C ILE A 189 -7.49 8.93 0.26
N ASP A 190 -7.53 8.59 -1.00
CA ASP A 190 -6.43 8.69 -1.94
C ASP A 190 -6.78 9.71 -3.03
N PHE A 191 -5.77 10.40 -3.56
CA PHE A 191 -5.89 11.26 -4.73
C PHE A 191 -4.94 10.76 -5.80
N THR A 192 -5.48 10.48 -6.98
CA THR A 192 -4.71 10.21 -8.19
C THR A 192 -4.71 11.47 -9.04
N ILE A 193 -3.51 11.97 -9.38
CA ILE A 193 -3.31 13.27 -10.00
C ILE A 193 -2.14 13.25 -10.99
N PRO A 194 -2.22 14.05 -12.08
CA PRO A 194 -1.13 14.23 -13.03
C PRO A 194 0.13 14.80 -12.38
N VAL A 195 1.27 14.50 -12.97
CA VAL A 195 2.58 14.92 -12.49
C VAL A 195 3.54 15.20 -13.64
N ASP A 196 4.40 16.20 -13.50
CA ASP A 196 5.56 16.41 -14.37
C ASP A 196 6.78 15.63 -13.88
N PRO A 197 7.82 15.42 -14.70
CA PRO A 197 9.09 14.85 -14.23
C PRO A 197 9.74 15.63 -13.09
N SER A 198 9.39 16.92 -12.92
CA SER A 198 9.87 17.76 -11.82
C SER A 198 9.03 17.70 -10.54
N GLY A 199 7.91 16.98 -10.55
CA GLY A 199 6.94 16.85 -9.46
C GLY A 199 5.57 17.45 -9.80
N LEU A 200 4.71 17.60 -8.79
CA LEU A 200 3.35 18.10 -8.94
C LEU A 200 3.28 19.54 -9.44
N GLU A 201 2.36 19.81 -10.33
CA GLU A 201 2.05 21.17 -10.76
C GLU A 201 1.37 22.01 -9.65
N SER A 202 1.31 23.31 -9.88
CA SER A 202 0.80 24.25 -8.87
C SER A 202 -0.67 24.05 -8.52
N ASN A 203 -1.52 23.64 -9.47
CA ASN A 203 -2.94 23.33 -9.27
C ASN A 203 -3.11 22.04 -8.45
N ALA A 204 -2.35 20.98 -8.72
CA ALA A 204 -2.32 19.76 -7.93
C ALA A 204 -1.89 20.04 -6.47
N ILE A 205 -0.85 20.86 -6.29
CA ILE A 205 -0.45 21.31 -4.95
C ILE A 205 -1.56 22.12 -4.25
N ALA A 206 -2.27 22.97 -5.00
CA ALA A 206 -3.38 23.76 -4.45
C ALA A 206 -4.56 22.87 -4.02
N LEU A 207 -4.90 21.85 -4.82
CA LEU A 207 -5.89 20.82 -4.50
C LEU A 207 -5.55 20.11 -3.18
N LEU A 208 -4.33 19.58 -3.03
CA LEU A 208 -3.91 18.90 -1.81
C LEU A 208 -3.90 19.81 -0.58
N LYS A 209 -3.53 21.10 -0.75
CA LYS A 209 -3.62 22.11 0.31
C LYS A 209 -5.07 22.39 0.71
N ASP A 210 -6.00 22.43 -0.23
CA ASP A 210 -7.43 22.61 0.08
C ASP A 210 -7.94 21.40 0.87
N ALA A 211 -7.69 20.18 0.39
CA ALA A 211 -8.06 18.95 1.09
C ALA A 211 -7.57 18.95 2.55
N ARG A 212 -6.28 19.24 2.76
CA ARG A 212 -5.72 19.39 4.11
C ARG A 212 -6.44 20.48 4.91
N SER A 213 -6.71 21.64 4.31
CA SER A 213 -7.35 22.78 4.99
C SER A 213 -8.78 22.48 5.43
N LYS A 214 -9.49 21.62 4.70
CA LYS A 214 -10.84 21.12 5.03
C LYS A 214 -10.84 20.01 6.05
N GLY A 215 -9.67 19.48 6.41
CA GLY A 215 -9.51 18.42 7.40
C GLY A 215 -9.61 17.01 6.82
N VAL A 216 -9.43 16.85 5.51
CA VAL A 216 -9.29 15.52 4.90
C VAL A 216 -7.98 14.91 5.36
N ALA A 217 -8.04 13.72 5.95
CA ALA A 217 -6.88 12.91 6.23
C ALA A 217 -6.49 12.16 4.95
N VAL A 218 -5.67 12.79 4.11
CA VAL A 218 -5.18 12.19 2.87
C VAL A 218 -4.22 11.06 3.23
N ASN A 219 -4.52 9.87 2.74
CA ASN A 219 -3.71 8.68 3.02
C ASN A 219 -2.63 8.47 1.96
N LEU A 220 -2.98 8.68 0.69
CA LEU A 220 -2.12 8.47 -0.46
C LEU A 220 -2.29 9.60 -1.48
N VAL A 221 -1.19 9.98 -2.10
CA VAL A 221 -1.13 10.76 -3.33
C VAL A 221 -0.50 9.87 -4.40
N ASN A 222 -1.35 9.35 -5.28
CA ASN A 222 -0.94 8.51 -6.38
C ASN A 222 -0.64 9.42 -7.59
N ILE A 223 0.59 9.42 -8.08
CA ILE A 223 0.98 10.26 -9.20
C ILE A 223 0.96 9.45 -10.50
N MET A 224 0.41 10.05 -11.55
CA MET A 224 0.27 9.46 -12.89
C MET A 224 1.60 9.57 -13.62
N THR A 225 2.45 8.56 -13.47
CA THR A 225 3.80 8.53 -14.05
C THR A 225 3.78 8.00 -15.49
N MET A 226 3.04 8.70 -16.35
CA MET A 226 2.73 8.34 -17.73
C MET A 226 2.58 9.58 -18.60
N ASP A 227 2.65 9.42 -19.94
CA ASP A 227 2.34 10.43 -20.95
C ASP A 227 3.04 11.78 -20.73
N PHE A 228 4.32 11.74 -20.37
CA PHE A 228 5.09 12.95 -20.14
C PHE A 228 5.32 13.78 -21.41
N GLY A 229 5.30 13.12 -22.58
CA GLY A 229 5.28 13.78 -23.90
C GLY A 229 6.57 14.45 -24.31
N ASP A 230 7.65 14.25 -23.59
CA ASP A 230 8.95 14.87 -23.85
C ASP A 230 9.91 14.00 -24.69
N GLY A 231 9.52 12.74 -24.94
CA GLY A 231 10.30 11.78 -25.71
C GLY A 231 11.46 11.15 -24.94
N GLU A 232 11.51 11.38 -23.63
CA GLU A 232 12.46 10.76 -22.71
C GLU A 232 12.05 9.31 -22.36
N ASN A 233 12.70 8.72 -21.40
CA ASN A 233 12.38 7.37 -20.94
C ASN A 233 11.36 7.43 -19.80
N ALA A 234 10.16 6.91 -19.99
CA ALA A 234 9.07 6.91 -19.02
C ALA A 234 9.49 6.43 -17.61
N LEU A 235 10.46 5.52 -17.48
CA LEU A 235 11.00 5.11 -16.19
C LEU A 235 11.78 6.23 -15.50
N ASN A 236 12.66 6.93 -16.26
CA ASN A 236 13.47 8.00 -15.68
C ASN A 236 12.58 9.15 -15.20
N ASP A 237 11.53 9.44 -15.96
CA ASP A 237 10.57 10.49 -15.64
C ASP A 237 9.72 10.10 -14.44
N ALA A 238 9.27 8.85 -14.35
CA ALA A 238 8.57 8.32 -13.17
C ALA A 238 9.39 8.43 -11.88
N GLU A 239 10.68 8.05 -11.94
CA GLU A 239 11.59 8.20 -10.80
C GLU A 239 11.85 9.67 -10.45
N SER A 240 11.97 10.54 -11.45
CA SER A 240 12.22 11.97 -11.28
C SER A 240 10.98 12.63 -10.69
N ALA A 241 9.79 12.34 -11.21
CA ALA A 241 8.50 12.82 -10.70
C ALA A 241 8.29 12.42 -9.23
N ALA A 242 8.59 11.17 -8.87
CA ALA A 242 8.53 10.72 -7.47
C ALA A 242 9.47 11.52 -6.55
N LYS A 243 10.73 11.72 -6.97
CA LYS A 243 11.73 12.49 -6.23
C LYS A 243 11.34 13.97 -6.12
N GLY A 244 10.71 14.55 -7.15
CA GLY A 244 10.19 15.92 -7.15
C GLY A 244 8.95 16.09 -6.26
N THR A 245 8.07 15.10 -6.24
CA THR A 245 6.82 15.13 -5.48
C THR A 245 7.03 15.02 -3.97
N VAL A 246 7.96 14.19 -3.51
CA VAL A 246 8.19 13.95 -2.07
C VAL A 246 8.41 15.23 -1.26
N PRO A 247 9.33 16.15 -1.61
CA PRO A 247 9.48 17.41 -0.86
C PRO A 247 8.25 18.30 -0.92
N GLN A 248 7.44 18.20 -1.97
CA GLN A 248 6.17 18.93 -2.07
C GLN A 248 5.15 18.36 -1.07
N LEU A 249 5.05 17.03 -0.92
CA LEU A 249 4.20 16.38 0.10
C LEU A 249 4.68 16.72 1.52
N GLU A 250 5.99 16.72 1.78
CA GLU A 250 6.56 17.20 3.05
C GLU A 250 6.06 18.60 3.38
N SER A 251 6.13 19.50 2.41
CA SER A 251 5.68 20.90 2.56
C SER A 251 4.15 21.01 2.73
N VAL A 252 3.37 20.29 1.91
CA VAL A 252 1.91 20.33 1.93
C VAL A 252 1.38 19.78 3.25
N PHE A 253 1.86 18.63 3.69
CA PHE A 253 1.31 17.92 4.85
C PHE A 253 2.07 18.15 6.15
N GLY A 254 3.27 18.72 6.10
CA GLY A 254 4.12 18.96 7.28
C GLY A 254 4.65 17.66 7.88
N VAL A 255 5.03 16.73 7.04
CA VAL A 255 5.50 15.38 7.40
C VAL A 255 6.99 15.22 7.11
N SER A 256 7.60 14.16 7.66
CA SER A 256 8.97 13.78 7.31
C SER A 256 9.06 13.18 5.91
N SER A 257 10.28 13.17 5.34
CA SER A 257 10.54 12.55 4.04
C SER A 257 10.11 11.09 3.99
N SER A 258 10.43 10.30 5.00
CA SER A 258 9.99 8.90 5.08
C SER A 258 8.46 8.78 5.09
N LYS A 259 7.75 9.66 5.80
CA LYS A 259 6.29 9.67 5.77
C LYS A 259 5.75 10.10 4.41
N ALA A 260 6.38 11.05 3.73
CA ALA A 260 6.00 11.51 2.39
C ALA A 260 6.17 10.39 1.35
N TRP A 261 7.28 9.64 1.39
CA TRP A 261 7.44 8.42 0.59
C TRP A 261 6.36 7.37 0.87
N GLY A 262 6.01 7.17 2.13
CA GLY A 262 4.92 6.27 2.56
C GLY A 262 3.51 6.83 2.34
N MET A 263 3.36 7.98 1.69
CA MET A 263 2.11 8.56 1.20
C MET A 263 2.08 8.63 -0.33
N LEU A 264 3.09 8.10 -1.01
CA LEU A 264 3.21 8.16 -2.47
C LEU A 264 2.73 6.86 -3.12
N GLY A 265 1.97 6.98 -4.19
CA GLY A 265 1.68 5.94 -5.18
C GLY A 265 2.28 6.30 -6.53
N LEU A 266 2.62 5.31 -7.34
CA LEU A 266 3.14 5.47 -8.69
C LEU A 266 2.29 4.67 -9.68
N THR A 267 1.79 5.33 -10.72
CA THR A 267 0.90 4.72 -11.71
C THR A 267 1.37 5.03 -13.13
N PRO A 268 2.24 4.19 -13.73
CA PRO A 268 2.54 4.24 -15.16
C PRO A 268 1.43 3.59 -16.01
N ILE A 269 1.43 3.85 -17.33
CA ILE A 269 0.74 3.01 -18.30
C ILE A 269 1.59 1.77 -18.57
N ALA A 270 1.00 0.58 -18.46
CA ALA A 270 1.69 -0.67 -18.79
C ALA A 270 1.88 -0.80 -20.30
N GLY A 271 3.12 -0.75 -20.76
CA GLY A 271 3.45 -0.85 -22.18
C GLY A 271 3.49 0.48 -22.91
N GLN A 272 2.84 0.56 -24.06
CA GLN A 272 2.80 1.76 -24.89
C GLN A 272 1.89 2.80 -24.26
N ASN A 273 2.42 3.99 -24.02
CA ASN A 273 1.66 5.16 -23.56
C ASN A 273 0.87 5.79 -24.73
N ASP A 274 -0.01 6.73 -24.45
CA ASP A 274 -0.81 7.42 -25.46
C ASP A 274 0.03 8.37 -26.32
N ASP A 275 1.18 8.79 -25.81
CA ASP A 275 2.26 9.42 -26.57
C ASP A 275 3.16 8.36 -27.27
N ASN A 276 4.43 8.60 -27.45
CA ASN A 276 5.37 7.64 -28.05
C ASN A 276 6.25 6.94 -27.03
N GLU A 277 6.04 7.14 -25.76
CA GLU A 277 6.77 6.50 -24.69
C GLU A 277 6.33 5.04 -24.51
N ASN A 278 7.21 4.22 -23.94
CA ASN A 278 6.90 2.81 -23.70
C ASN A 278 7.46 2.37 -22.36
N PHE A 279 6.58 2.03 -21.44
CA PHE A 279 6.93 1.49 -20.14
C PHE A 279 6.98 -0.03 -20.17
N THR A 280 8.19 -0.57 -20.37
CA THR A 280 8.39 -2.02 -20.54
C THR A 280 8.33 -2.79 -19.22
N GLN A 281 8.23 -4.14 -19.30
CA GLN A 281 8.32 -5.01 -18.12
C GLN A 281 9.68 -4.87 -17.39
N SER A 282 10.75 -4.56 -18.10
CA SER A 282 12.05 -4.22 -17.49
C SER A 282 11.97 -2.91 -16.71
N ASN A 283 11.31 -1.90 -17.26
CA ASN A 283 11.03 -0.64 -16.55
C ASN A 283 10.21 -0.91 -15.30
N ALA A 284 9.16 -1.72 -15.39
CA ALA A 284 8.33 -2.09 -14.24
C ALA A 284 9.14 -2.77 -13.13
N SER A 285 10.08 -3.67 -13.48
CA SER A 285 10.96 -4.31 -12.48
C SER A 285 11.90 -3.32 -11.81
N THR A 286 12.39 -2.32 -12.55
CA THR A 286 13.26 -1.27 -12.00
C THR A 286 12.45 -0.31 -11.12
N LEU A 287 11.26 0.10 -11.57
CA LEU A 287 10.37 0.98 -10.79
C LEU A 287 9.90 0.30 -9.49
N GLU A 288 9.61 -1.01 -9.52
CA GLU A 288 9.26 -1.78 -8.32
C GLU A 288 10.42 -1.74 -7.29
N SER A 289 11.63 -2.00 -7.75
CA SER A 289 12.82 -1.97 -6.88
C SER A 289 13.09 -0.55 -6.34
N PHE A 290 12.90 0.48 -7.16
CA PHE A 290 12.97 1.88 -6.75
C PHE A 290 11.90 2.20 -5.68
N ALA A 291 10.65 1.84 -5.94
CA ALA A 291 9.54 2.08 -5.03
C ALA A 291 9.74 1.38 -3.68
N ALA A 292 10.12 0.11 -3.71
CA ALA A 292 10.43 -0.66 -2.50
C ALA A 292 11.57 -0.05 -1.69
N SER A 293 12.65 0.40 -2.37
CA SER A 293 13.82 0.99 -1.71
C SER A 293 13.53 2.34 -1.04
N ASN A 294 12.55 3.09 -1.55
CA ASN A 294 12.15 4.39 -1.04
C ASN A 294 10.96 4.34 -0.08
N GLY A 295 10.30 3.18 0.06
CA GLY A 295 9.15 3.02 0.93
C GLY A 295 7.86 3.60 0.34
N VAL A 296 7.71 3.58 -0.99
CA VAL A 296 6.46 3.94 -1.69
C VAL A 296 5.33 3.03 -1.23
N GLN A 297 4.16 3.59 -0.97
CA GLN A 297 3.03 2.84 -0.43
C GLN A 297 2.34 2.00 -1.49
N GLU A 298 2.09 2.55 -2.69
CA GLU A 298 1.33 1.90 -3.74
C GLU A 298 2.09 1.86 -5.07
N LEU A 299 2.01 0.72 -5.75
CA LEU A 299 2.28 0.60 -7.16
C LEU A 299 1.00 0.19 -7.87
N ALA A 300 0.53 1.04 -8.76
CA ALA A 300 -0.54 0.74 -9.67
C ALA A 300 -0.06 0.88 -11.12
N PHE A 301 -0.90 0.59 -12.07
CA PHE A 301 -0.69 0.89 -13.48
C PHE A 301 -2.03 0.92 -14.22
N TRP A 302 -2.11 1.65 -15.29
CA TRP A 302 -3.17 1.60 -16.28
C TRP A 302 -2.76 0.57 -17.34
N GLU A 303 -3.47 -0.51 -17.68
CA GLU A 303 -4.48 -1.15 -16.86
C GLU A 303 -4.47 -2.67 -17.07
N VAL A 304 -5.23 -3.44 -16.27
CA VAL A 304 -5.20 -4.91 -16.25
C VAL A 304 -5.79 -5.51 -17.52
N ASP A 305 -7.08 -5.27 -17.81
CA ASP A 305 -7.81 -5.98 -18.85
C ASP A 305 -7.43 -5.54 -20.26
N GLY A 306 -7.22 -4.23 -20.47
CA GLY A 306 -6.84 -3.69 -21.76
C GLY A 306 -5.42 -4.04 -22.18
N TYR A 307 -4.53 -4.32 -21.22
CA TYR A 307 -3.12 -4.52 -21.54
C TYR A 307 -2.45 -5.70 -20.82
N ASP A 308 -2.41 -5.70 -19.47
CA ASP A 308 -1.57 -6.66 -18.73
C ASP A 308 -2.04 -8.11 -18.83
N LYS A 309 -3.33 -8.33 -18.93
CA LYS A 309 -3.93 -9.65 -19.18
C LYS A 309 -3.37 -10.29 -20.46
N GLY A 310 -3.18 -9.48 -21.51
CA GLY A 310 -2.56 -9.90 -22.77
C GLY A 310 -1.08 -10.30 -22.63
N THR A 311 -0.38 -9.79 -21.63
CA THR A 311 1.03 -10.16 -21.33
C THR A 311 1.15 -11.39 -20.42
N GLY A 312 0.03 -11.98 -20.01
CA GLY A 312 -0.02 -13.02 -18.99
C GLY A 312 0.19 -12.48 -17.56
N TYR A 313 -0.28 -11.26 -17.32
CA TYR A 313 -0.17 -10.54 -16.05
C TYR A 313 1.27 -10.25 -15.62
N ALA A 314 2.12 -9.89 -16.57
CA ALA A 314 3.53 -9.67 -16.29
C ALA A 314 3.77 -8.45 -15.39
N TYR A 315 3.06 -7.34 -15.62
CA TYR A 315 3.16 -6.13 -14.80
C TYR A 315 2.57 -6.35 -13.41
N SER A 316 1.40 -6.96 -13.30
CA SER A 316 0.82 -7.36 -12.01
C SER A 316 1.77 -8.22 -11.21
N LYS A 317 2.39 -9.25 -11.81
CA LYS A 317 3.35 -10.14 -11.14
C LYS A 317 4.61 -9.42 -10.68
N ILE A 318 5.05 -8.40 -11.43
CA ILE A 318 6.21 -7.58 -11.06
C ILE A 318 5.85 -6.68 -9.88
N PHE A 319 4.80 -5.88 -10.02
CA PHE A 319 4.42 -4.91 -8.98
C PHE A 319 3.89 -5.56 -7.71
N ASN A 320 3.27 -6.73 -7.82
CA ASN A 320 2.81 -7.47 -6.65
C ASN A 320 3.94 -7.94 -5.70
N LYS A 321 5.20 -7.87 -6.12
CA LYS A 321 6.35 -8.11 -5.23
C LYS A 321 6.38 -7.11 -4.07
N ILE A 322 6.00 -5.86 -4.29
CA ILE A 322 5.91 -4.85 -3.23
C ILE A 322 4.82 -5.20 -2.20
N THR A 323 3.72 -5.85 -2.64
CA THR A 323 2.63 -6.30 -1.75
C THR A 323 3.08 -7.40 -0.78
N GLY A 324 4.08 -8.18 -1.16
CA GLY A 324 4.62 -9.24 -0.32
C GLY A 324 5.40 -8.75 0.90
N GLY A 325 5.53 -7.44 1.08
CA GLY A 325 6.22 -6.85 2.24
C GLY A 325 7.72 -7.04 2.21
N THR A 326 8.30 -7.31 1.05
CA THR A 326 9.75 -7.27 0.86
C THR A 326 10.14 -5.93 0.26
N THR A 327 10.37 -4.95 1.08
CA THR A 327 11.20 -3.79 0.73
C THR A 327 12.52 -4.30 0.16
N GLY A 328 12.88 -3.77 -1.00
CA GLY A 328 13.96 -4.19 -1.88
C GLY A 328 15.22 -4.78 -1.24
N GLY A 329 15.58 -5.94 -1.73
CA GLY A 329 16.76 -6.71 -1.35
C GLY A 329 16.33 -8.07 -0.79
N GLY A 330 16.40 -9.12 -1.63
CA GLY A 330 15.99 -10.49 -1.32
C GLY A 330 16.25 -10.91 0.12
N GLY A 331 15.19 -10.93 0.93
CA GLY A 331 15.27 -11.36 2.31
C GLY A 331 13.90 -11.77 2.82
N GLY A 332 13.82 -12.88 3.48
CA GLY A 332 12.61 -13.59 3.90
C GLY A 332 11.66 -12.77 4.78
N THR A 333 10.40 -13.16 4.72
CA THR A 333 9.29 -12.63 5.55
C THR A 333 9.45 -13.04 7.01
N GLY A 334 10.35 -12.37 7.76
CA GLY A 334 10.46 -12.55 9.20
C GLY A 334 10.23 -11.24 9.93
N SER A 335 9.38 -11.23 10.94
CA SER A 335 9.43 -10.18 11.95
C SER A 335 10.74 -10.32 12.70
N PHE A 336 11.43 -9.20 13.00
CA PHE A 336 12.63 -9.28 13.85
C PHE A 336 12.28 -10.03 15.15
N PRO A 337 13.16 -10.97 15.60
CA PRO A 337 12.86 -11.81 16.75
C PRO A 337 12.57 -10.97 17.99
N ALA A 338 11.55 -11.38 18.76
CA ALA A 338 11.20 -10.74 20.01
C ALA A 338 12.23 -11.01 21.11
N GLY A 339 12.43 -10.07 22.01
CA GLY A 339 13.39 -10.20 23.11
C GLY A 339 14.76 -9.62 22.82
N TYR A 340 15.69 -9.86 23.74
CA TYR A 340 17.06 -9.37 23.63
C TYR A 340 17.94 -10.37 22.89
N HIS A 341 18.72 -9.87 21.93
CA HIS A 341 19.61 -10.63 21.08
C HIS A 341 20.96 -9.92 20.93
N GLN A 342 22.03 -10.68 20.81
CA GLN A 342 23.27 -10.17 20.28
C GLN A 342 23.15 -9.99 18.77
N LEU A 343 23.60 -8.86 18.26
CA LEU A 343 23.64 -8.55 16.83
C LEU A 343 25.06 -8.77 16.31
N VAL A 344 25.26 -9.89 15.62
CA VAL A 344 26.56 -10.30 15.12
C VAL A 344 26.79 -9.78 13.71
N VAL A 345 27.75 -8.90 13.53
CA VAL A 345 28.14 -8.35 12.21
C VAL A 345 28.75 -9.47 11.36
N GLN A 346 28.21 -9.69 10.17
CA GLN A 346 28.57 -10.85 9.34
C GLN A 346 30.03 -10.83 8.87
N ASN A 347 30.54 -9.67 8.42
CA ASN A 347 31.90 -9.59 7.90
C ASN A 347 32.99 -9.71 8.98
N SER A 348 32.69 -9.34 10.24
CA SER A 348 33.69 -9.35 11.33
C SER A 348 33.49 -10.45 12.36
N SER A 349 32.28 -11.06 12.39
CA SER A 349 31.87 -12.01 13.44
C SER A 349 31.93 -11.41 14.86
N GLN A 350 31.87 -10.09 14.98
CA GLN A 350 31.83 -9.35 16.25
C GLN A 350 30.42 -8.86 16.52
N CYS A 351 30.12 -8.56 17.77
CA CYS A 351 28.84 -8.09 18.22
C CYS A 351 28.76 -6.57 18.26
N LEU A 352 27.59 -6.02 17.95
CA LEU A 352 27.24 -4.66 18.30
C LEU A 352 27.37 -4.50 19.82
N ASP A 353 28.05 -3.45 20.26
CA ASP A 353 28.42 -3.23 21.64
C ASP A 353 28.22 -1.77 22.06
N ILE A 354 27.84 -1.57 23.31
CA ILE A 354 27.93 -0.25 23.94
C ILE A 354 29.26 -0.15 24.69
N ALA A 355 30.16 0.67 24.16
CA ALA A 355 31.53 0.79 24.62
C ALA A 355 31.64 0.96 26.13
N GLY A 356 32.45 0.10 26.76
CA GLY A 356 32.70 0.11 28.21
C GLY A 356 31.46 -0.17 29.06
N SER A 357 30.44 -0.83 28.53
CA SER A 357 29.15 -1.07 29.19
C SER A 357 28.52 0.21 29.78
N SER A 358 28.72 1.33 29.10
CA SER A 358 28.26 2.64 29.54
C SER A 358 26.73 2.74 29.57
N THR A 359 26.17 3.42 30.56
CA THR A 359 24.76 3.78 30.62
C THR A 359 24.51 5.26 30.33
N ALA A 360 25.57 6.01 29.96
CA ALA A 360 25.51 7.44 29.68
C ALA A 360 24.94 7.73 28.26
N ASN A 361 24.28 8.87 28.09
CA ASN A 361 24.00 9.40 26.76
C ASN A 361 25.29 9.73 26.03
N ASN A 362 25.25 9.60 24.70
CA ASN A 362 26.38 9.76 23.78
C ASN A 362 27.49 8.70 23.94
N ALA A 363 27.24 7.60 24.63
CA ALA A 363 28.21 6.51 24.62
C ALA A 363 28.30 5.90 23.21
N VAL A 364 29.50 5.54 22.83
CA VAL A 364 29.81 5.00 21.51
C VAL A 364 29.15 3.63 21.33
N VAL A 365 28.54 3.43 20.17
CA VAL A 365 28.14 2.11 19.69
C VAL A 365 29.27 1.60 18.80
N ASP A 366 29.94 0.52 19.20
CA ASP A 366 31.07 -0.06 18.47
C ASP A 366 30.90 -1.58 18.27
N GLN A 367 31.90 -2.24 17.72
CA GLN A 367 31.94 -3.69 17.65
C GLN A 367 33.00 -4.25 18.60
N LEU A 368 32.65 -5.35 19.26
CA LEU A 368 33.56 -6.07 20.16
C LEU A 368 33.37 -7.59 20.01
N ASN A 369 34.34 -8.39 20.43
CA ASN A 369 34.13 -9.83 20.48
C ASN A 369 32.86 -10.18 21.24
N CYS A 370 32.03 -11.05 20.66
CA CYS A 370 30.78 -11.43 21.30
C CYS A 370 31.06 -12.10 22.66
N GLY A 371 30.45 -11.52 23.69
CA GLY A 371 30.43 -12.12 25.02
C GLY A 371 29.56 -13.39 25.07
N THR A 372 29.47 -13.99 26.24
CA THR A 372 28.47 -15.04 26.48
C THR A 372 27.06 -14.48 26.41
N ALA A 373 26.06 -15.31 26.12
CA ALA A 373 24.68 -14.93 26.20
C ALA A 373 24.37 -14.29 27.59
N GLY A 374 23.66 -13.16 27.59
CA GLY A 374 23.43 -12.34 28.79
C GLY A 374 24.49 -11.27 29.06
N THR A 375 25.38 -10.97 28.09
CA THR A 375 26.27 -9.80 28.14
C THR A 375 25.47 -8.55 27.78
N ALA A 376 24.85 -7.92 28.77
CA ALA A 376 23.74 -6.97 28.61
C ALA A 376 24.06 -5.74 27.74
N ASN A 377 25.32 -5.26 27.69
CA ASN A 377 25.74 -4.16 26.81
C ASN A 377 25.88 -4.56 25.32
N GLN A 378 25.81 -5.86 25.01
CA GLN A 378 25.80 -6.42 23.66
C GLN A 378 24.44 -7.00 23.26
N GLU A 379 23.44 -6.91 24.14
CA GLU A 379 22.11 -7.39 23.87
C GLU A 379 21.15 -6.24 23.59
N PHE A 380 20.41 -6.38 22.49
CA PHE A 380 19.49 -5.38 21.98
C PHE A 380 18.14 -6.04 21.68
N GLN A 381 17.07 -5.34 22.02
CA GLN A 381 15.72 -5.69 21.59
C GLN A 381 15.20 -4.67 20.58
N PHE A 382 14.36 -5.11 19.68
CA PHE A 382 13.63 -4.25 18.80
C PHE A 382 12.25 -3.95 19.42
N VAL A 383 11.98 -2.67 19.68
CA VAL A 383 10.71 -2.20 20.24
C VAL A 383 9.90 -1.52 19.12
N PRO A 384 8.91 -2.19 18.55
CA PRO A 384 8.13 -1.64 17.45
C PRO A 384 7.40 -0.34 17.84
N VAL A 385 7.38 0.65 16.94
CA VAL A 385 6.65 1.91 17.13
C VAL A 385 5.53 2.03 16.09
N ALA A 386 5.86 2.25 14.84
CA ALA A 386 4.90 2.38 13.74
C ALA A 386 5.54 2.04 12.39
N ASN A 387 4.75 1.66 11.41
CA ASN A 387 5.16 1.45 10.02
C ASN A 387 6.38 0.50 9.85
N GLY A 388 6.50 -0.51 10.71
CA GLY A 388 7.63 -1.42 10.72
C GLY A 388 8.92 -0.86 11.36
N TYR A 389 8.97 0.44 11.65
CA TYR A 389 10.06 1.05 12.39
C TYR A 389 9.92 0.80 13.89
N GLY A 390 11.03 0.82 14.57
CA GLY A 390 11.11 0.68 16.01
C GLY A 390 12.46 1.11 16.55
N GLU A 391 12.56 1.09 17.87
CA GLU A 391 13.76 1.43 18.61
C GLU A 391 14.62 0.19 18.79
N LEU A 392 15.91 0.33 18.61
CA LEU A 392 16.89 -0.71 18.90
C LEU A 392 17.49 -0.45 20.29
N GLN A 393 16.87 -1.04 21.32
CA GLN A 393 17.11 -0.71 22.71
C GLN A 393 18.13 -1.66 23.35
N ASN A 394 19.16 -1.09 23.98
CA ASN A 394 20.18 -1.86 24.68
C ASN A 394 19.71 -2.34 26.08
N GLN A 395 19.99 -3.58 26.40
CA GLN A 395 19.54 -4.20 27.66
C GLN A 395 20.17 -3.57 28.91
N ASN A 396 21.46 -3.22 28.86
CA ASN A 396 22.18 -2.69 30.01
C ASN A 396 21.77 -1.28 30.37
N SER A 397 21.55 -0.43 29.39
CA SER A 397 21.28 1.01 29.59
C SER A 397 19.81 1.37 29.48
N GLY A 398 18.99 0.55 28.83
CA GLY A 398 17.63 0.89 28.44
C GLY A 398 17.55 2.03 27.41
N LYS A 399 18.66 2.35 26.74
CA LYS A 399 18.75 3.44 25.76
C LYS A 399 18.76 2.89 24.34
N ASP A 400 18.45 3.77 23.39
CA ASP A 400 18.33 3.43 21.99
C ASP A 400 19.64 3.69 21.23
N VAL A 401 19.87 2.89 20.21
CA VAL A 401 20.88 3.12 19.18
C VAL A 401 20.37 4.26 18.28
N VAL A 402 21.09 5.38 18.20
CA VAL A 402 20.66 6.56 17.48
C VAL A 402 21.78 7.13 16.59
N VAL A 403 21.40 7.76 15.48
CA VAL A 403 22.34 8.55 14.66
C VAL A 403 22.59 9.89 15.36
N GLN A 404 23.85 10.19 15.62
CA GLN A 404 24.27 11.37 16.35
C GLN A 404 23.81 12.65 15.66
N SER A 405 23.27 13.58 16.47
CA SER A 405 22.79 14.90 16.02
C SER A 405 21.70 14.86 14.95
N ALA A 406 20.97 13.76 14.83
CA ALA A 406 19.98 13.54 13.78
C ALA A 406 20.50 13.82 12.37
N SER A 407 21.78 13.53 12.12
CA SER A 407 22.42 13.74 10.83
C SER A 407 21.81 12.83 9.75
N THR A 408 21.67 13.34 8.53
CA THR A 408 21.26 12.56 7.36
C THR A 408 22.42 12.23 6.42
N THR A 409 23.66 12.60 6.78
CA THR A 409 24.83 12.40 5.93
C THR A 409 25.46 11.02 6.15
N GLN A 410 26.06 10.46 5.09
CA GLN A 410 26.87 9.25 5.19
C GLN A 410 28.07 9.48 6.12
N GLY A 411 28.44 8.46 6.87
CA GLY A 411 29.56 8.52 7.82
C GLY A 411 29.19 9.16 9.16
N ALA A 412 27.94 9.61 9.34
CA ALA A 412 27.51 10.11 10.64
C ALA A 412 27.51 8.97 11.67
N LYS A 413 28.10 9.28 12.83
CA LYS A 413 28.36 8.28 13.87
C LYS A 413 27.09 7.87 14.61
N VAL A 414 27.12 6.63 15.08
CA VAL A 414 26.03 6.04 15.87
C VAL A 414 26.46 5.96 17.32
N ILE A 415 25.53 6.35 18.21
CA ILE A 415 25.70 6.44 19.66
C ILE A 415 24.47 5.83 20.34
N GLN A 416 24.52 5.61 21.65
CA GLN A 416 23.30 5.41 22.42
C GLN A 416 22.77 6.74 23.00
N TYR A 417 21.45 6.84 23.06
CA TYR A 417 20.80 8.02 23.65
C TYR A 417 19.48 7.63 24.35
N THR A 418 19.05 8.48 25.30
CA THR A 418 17.75 8.28 25.95
C THR A 418 16.62 8.31 24.92
N GLN A 419 15.75 7.34 25.00
CA GLN A 419 14.53 7.23 24.19
C GLN A 419 13.77 8.55 24.15
N ASN A 420 13.47 9.01 22.94
CA ASN A 420 12.74 10.27 22.73
C ASN A 420 11.80 10.21 21.51
N GLY A 421 11.67 9.04 20.86
CA GLY A 421 10.78 8.82 19.72
C GLY A 421 11.12 9.62 18.48
N THR A 422 12.35 10.15 18.36
CA THR A 422 12.78 10.90 17.17
C THR A 422 13.28 9.96 16.08
N SER A 423 13.03 10.33 14.81
CA SER A 423 13.30 9.49 13.64
C SER A 423 14.76 9.01 13.50
N ASN A 424 15.73 9.76 14.05
CA ASN A 424 17.13 9.33 14.05
C ASN A 424 17.45 8.15 14.98
N GLY A 425 16.52 7.78 15.87
CA GLY A 425 16.59 6.60 16.74
C GLY A 425 15.65 5.47 16.31
N LEU A 426 14.94 5.65 15.20
CA LEU A 426 14.01 4.64 14.67
C LEU A 426 14.65 3.91 13.50
N TRP A 427 14.57 2.59 13.55
CA TRP A 427 15.19 1.68 12.59
C TRP A 427 14.16 0.72 12.01
N LEU A 428 14.24 0.44 10.73
CA LEU A 428 13.48 -0.60 10.05
C LEU A 428 14.38 -1.84 9.92
N PRO A 429 14.07 -2.95 10.58
CA PRO A 429 14.80 -4.20 10.38
C PRO A 429 14.38 -4.83 9.04
N VAL A 430 15.35 -5.04 8.17
CA VAL A 430 15.15 -5.65 6.84
C VAL A 430 15.86 -6.99 6.80
N GLN A 431 15.10 -8.09 6.75
CA GLN A 431 15.67 -9.43 6.70
C GLN A 431 16.30 -9.68 5.32
N GLN A 432 17.51 -10.18 5.30
CA GLN A 432 18.23 -10.54 4.08
C GLN A 432 17.94 -11.99 3.67
N SER A 433 18.28 -12.35 2.43
CA SER A 433 18.01 -13.70 1.87
C SER A 433 18.68 -14.85 2.61
N ASP A 434 19.73 -14.57 3.36
CA ASP A 434 20.45 -15.54 4.20
C ASP A 434 19.93 -15.60 5.66
N GLY A 435 18.87 -14.84 5.97
CA GLY A 435 18.25 -14.76 7.28
C GLY A 435 18.88 -13.72 8.23
N THR A 436 19.89 -12.98 7.79
CA THR A 436 20.47 -11.86 8.54
C THR A 436 19.59 -10.61 8.44
N TRP A 437 19.94 -9.56 9.16
CA TRP A 437 19.16 -8.33 9.25
C TRP A 437 20.01 -7.10 8.91
N GLN A 438 19.45 -6.18 8.13
CA GLN A 438 19.95 -4.80 8.04
C GLN A 438 19.00 -3.89 8.80
N PHE A 439 19.52 -2.76 9.30
CA PHE A 439 18.71 -1.76 10.00
C PHE A 439 18.78 -0.44 9.26
N LYS A 440 17.67 -0.03 8.63
CA LYS A 440 17.54 1.21 7.87
C LYS A 440 16.98 2.31 8.77
N ASN A 441 17.70 3.44 8.88
CA ASN A 441 17.30 4.56 9.73
C ASN A 441 16.12 5.34 9.13
N GLU A 442 15.11 5.69 9.94
CA GLU A 442 13.93 6.42 9.47
C GLU A 442 14.24 7.84 9.00
N ASN A 443 15.15 8.55 9.70
CA ASN A 443 15.46 9.94 9.39
C ASN A 443 16.26 10.12 8.10
N SER A 444 17.20 9.20 7.83
CA SER A 444 18.16 9.36 6.73
C SER A 444 17.95 8.41 5.57
N GLY A 445 17.22 7.30 5.80
CA GLY A 445 17.12 6.20 4.84
C GLY A 445 18.42 5.40 4.65
N LEU A 446 19.48 5.70 5.42
CA LEU A 446 20.77 5.00 5.39
C LEU A 446 20.75 3.81 6.36
N CYS A 447 21.67 2.85 6.17
CA CYS A 447 21.75 1.64 6.99
C CYS A 447 22.82 1.76 8.10
N LEU A 448 22.57 1.08 9.22
CA LEU A 448 23.57 0.88 10.28
C LEU A 448 24.78 0.14 9.71
N ASP A 449 25.94 0.76 9.75
CA ASP A 449 27.16 0.30 9.07
C ASP A 449 28.32 0.19 10.06
N GLN A 450 28.99 -0.93 10.02
CA GLN A 450 30.26 -1.08 10.73
C GLN A 450 31.35 -0.36 9.92
N THR A 451 31.86 0.75 10.43
CA THR A 451 32.77 1.65 9.73
C THR A 451 33.95 0.93 9.07
N GLY A 452 34.08 1.12 7.76
CA GLY A 452 35.23 0.64 6.99
C GLY A 452 35.25 -0.86 6.72
N ALA A 453 34.22 -1.62 7.07
CA ALA A 453 34.13 -3.06 6.89
C ALA A 453 35.35 -3.83 7.43
N VAL A 454 35.87 -3.39 8.57
CA VAL A 454 37.07 -3.97 9.20
C VAL A 454 36.72 -4.95 10.32
N THR A 455 37.67 -5.80 10.68
CA THR A 455 37.50 -6.80 11.76
C THR A 455 38.14 -6.33 13.09
N THR A 456 38.57 -5.07 13.17
CA THR A 456 39.20 -4.51 14.37
C THR A 456 38.14 -4.18 15.43
N GLN A 457 38.40 -4.56 16.68
CA GLN A 457 37.52 -4.24 17.81
C GLN A 457 37.55 -2.75 18.16
N GLY A 458 36.46 -2.26 18.76
CA GLY A 458 36.34 -0.86 19.19
C GLY A 458 36.12 0.14 18.05
N VAL A 459 35.78 -0.34 16.85
CA VAL A 459 35.44 0.54 15.72
C VAL A 459 34.00 0.96 15.83
N GLN A 460 33.76 2.28 15.93
CA GLN A 460 32.45 2.87 16.08
C GLN A 460 31.59 2.67 14.83
N PHE A 461 30.32 2.36 15.03
CA PHE A 461 29.32 2.31 13.96
C PHE A 461 29.00 3.69 13.41
N GLU A 462 28.58 3.69 12.15
CA GLU A 462 28.10 4.86 11.43
C GLU A 462 26.85 4.51 10.61
N GLN A 463 26.25 5.47 9.95
CA GLN A 463 25.26 5.18 8.91
C GLN A 463 25.90 5.33 7.53
N TRP A 464 25.52 4.47 6.60
CA TRP A 464 26.02 4.49 5.21
C TRP A 464 24.93 4.05 4.24
N THR A 465 25.10 4.35 2.93
CA THR A 465 24.20 3.81 1.89
C THR A 465 24.02 2.32 2.08
N CYS A 466 22.76 1.85 2.07
CA CYS A 466 22.43 0.44 2.23
C CYS A 466 23.07 -0.39 1.11
N LYS A 467 23.75 -1.46 1.49
CA LYS A 467 24.43 -2.35 0.56
C LYS A 467 23.49 -3.46 0.12
N SER A 468 23.60 -3.86 -1.13
CA SER A 468 22.95 -5.06 -1.65
C SER A 468 23.82 -6.31 -1.44
N GLY A 469 23.16 -7.46 -1.35
CA GLY A 469 23.82 -8.76 -1.11
C GLY A 469 24.01 -9.05 0.39
N THR A 470 24.53 -10.25 0.69
CA THR A 470 24.68 -10.78 2.04
C THR A 470 26.14 -10.84 2.47
N GLY A 471 26.40 -10.98 3.78
CA GLY A 471 27.75 -11.08 4.33
C GLY A 471 28.48 -9.75 4.43
N THR A 472 27.77 -8.63 4.36
CA THR A 472 28.34 -7.28 4.43
C THR A 472 28.53 -6.83 5.89
N ASN A 473 29.18 -5.69 6.08
CA ASN A 473 29.33 -5.02 7.38
C ASN A 473 28.04 -4.30 7.84
N GLN A 474 26.95 -4.46 7.10
CA GLN A 474 25.60 -3.98 7.45
C GLN A 474 24.65 -5.13 7.79
N ASP A 475 25.10 -6.38 7.64
CA ASP A 475 24.29 -7.57 7.88
C ASP A 475 24.58 -8.14 9.27
N PHE A 476 23.52 -8.34 10.03
CA PHE A 476 23.56 -8.80 11.42
C PHE A 476 22.83 -10.12 11.57
N ALA A 477 23.52 -11.14 12.08
CA ALA A 477 22.84 -12.33 12.60
C ALA A 477 22.38 -12.09 14.04
N THR A 478 21.24 -12.64 14.40
CA THR A 478 20.76 -12.68 15.80
C THR A 478 21.31 -13.94 16.50
N ARG A 479 21.73 -13.76 17.73
CA ARG A 479 22.28 -14.85 18.57
C ARG A 479 21.67 -14.81 19.96
#